data_b6711aeeb4e661caad57614606548020
#
_entry.id   b6711aeeb4e661caad57614606548020
#
_cell.length_a   1.000
_cell.length_b   1.000
_cell.length_c   1.000
_cell.angle_alpha   90.00
_cell.angle_beta   90.00
_cell.angle_gamma   90.00
#
_symmetry.space_group_name_H-M   'P 1'
#
loop_
_entity.id
_entity.type
_entity.pdbx_description
1 polymer ?
#
loop_
_entity_poly.entity_id
_entity_poly.type
_entity_poly.pdbx_seq_one_letter_code
_entity_poly.pdbx_strand_id
1 'polypeptide(L)'
;MDNFPVLPTNGLVNDMWNGYFTLVTNCNVTIDQVHNATTIVATTQQKTLAEAEARFLRGYAYFNMVRFWGRVPLVDKPVTVSGSNIPQSTPAQIYAFIEADLNFAAANLPLNWDKSLLAVQPRVLLTGY
;
A
#
# COMPACT_ATOMS: atom_id res chain seq x y z
N MET A 1 -9.20 -20.99 6.09
CA MET A 1 -8.36 -20.55 7.21
C MET A 1 -8.83 -21.07 8.54
N ASP A 2 -10.04 -21.45 8.59
CA ASP A 2 -10.58 -21.87 9.87
C ASP A 2 -9.86 -23.07 10.45
N ASN A 3 -9.32 -23.87 9.59
CA ASN A 3 -8.64 -25.05 10.07
C ASN A 3 -7.25 -24.80 10.49
N PHE A 4 -6.79 -23.59 10.27
CA PHE A 4 -5.45 -23.28 10.63
C PHE A 4 -5.40 -23.24 12.12
N PRO A 5 -4.53 -23.94 12.75
CA PRO A 5 -4.38 -23.84 14.19
C PRO A 5 -3.65 -22.57 14.50
N VAL A 6 -4.24 -21.46 14.12
CA VAL A 6 -3.58 -20.19 14.31
C VAL A 6 -3.87 -19.74 15.72
N LEU A 7 -2.85 -19.66 16.50
CA LEU A 7 -2.97 -19.16 17.85
C LEU A 7 -2.68 -17.67 17.85
N PRO A 8 -3.22 -16.94 18.83
CA PRO A 8 -2.94 -15.50 18.94
C PRO A 8 -1.45 -15.21 19.02
N THR A 9 -0.68 -16.16 19.52
CA THR A 9 0.75 -15.99 19.64
C THR A 9 1.53 -16.56 18.47
N ASN A 10 0.86 -16.92 17.39
CA ASN A 10 1.52 -17.52 16.26
C ASN A 10 2.42 -16.48 15.59
N GLY A 11 3.71 -16.74 15.57
CA GLY A 11 4.70 -15.80 15.04
C GLY A 11 4.51 -15.52 13.57
N LEU A 12 4.10 -16.52 12.80
CA LEU A 12 3.91 -16.33 11.37
C LEU A 12 2.79 -15.34 11.09
N VAL A 13 1.67 -15.45 11.81
CA VAL A 13 0.57 -14.54 11.62
C VAL A 13 0.96 -13.12 12.04
N ASN A 14 1.66 -13.00 13.14
CA ASN A 14 2.15 -11.70 13.57
C ASN A 14 3.11 -11.10 12.58
N ASP A 15 3.97 -11.91 12.00
CA ASP A 15 4.90 -11.43 11.00
C ASP A 15 4.18 -10.96 9.74
N MET A 16 3.14 -11.67 9.33
CA MET A 16 2.34 -11.27 8.18
C MET A 16 1.64 -9.95 8.45
N TRP A 17 1.02 -9.82 9.62
CA TRP A 17 0.34 -8.60 10.01
C TRP A 17 1.32 -7.42 9.98
N ASN A 18 2.46 -7.59 10.63
CA ASN A 18 3.46 -6.53 10.69
C ASN A 18 4.02 -6.21 9.31
N GLY A 19 4.21 -7.22 8.49
CA GLY A 19 4.71 -7.01 7.13
C GLY A 19 3.75 -6.20 6.28
N TYR A 20 2.46 -6.51 6.34
CA TYR A 20 1.48 -5.75 5.58
C TYR A 20 1.37 -4.31 6.08
N PHE A 21 1.37 -4.11 7.39
CA PHE A 21 1.30 -2.76 7.91
C PHE A 21 2.56 -1.97 7.67
N THR A 22 3.72 -2.62 7.64
CA THR A 22 4.95 -1.96 7.23
C THR A 22 4.84 -1.50 5.78
N LEU A 23 4.30 -2.33 4.91
CA LEU A 23 4.10 -1.96 3.52
C LEU A 23 3.13 -0.78 3.40
N VAL A 24 2.02 -0.83 4.13
CA VAL A 24 1.05 0.27 4.13
C VAL A 24 1.71 1.55 4.61
N THR A 25 2.47 1.49 5.68
CA THR A 25 3.15 2.66 6.23
C THR A 25 4.13 3.24 5.22
N ASN A 26 4.90 2.38 4.56
CA ASN A 26 5.85 2.85 3.57
C ASN A 26 5.14 3.50 2.39
N CYS A 27 4.02 2.94 1.96
CA CYS A 27 3.22 3.55 0.90
C CYS A 27 2.69 4.92 1.32
N ASN A 28 2.21 5.01 2.56
CA ASN A 28 1.70 6.28 3.07
C ASN A 28 2.78 7.33 3.14
N VAL A 29 3.99 6.95 3.56
CA VAL A 29 5.12 7.87 3.59
C VAL A 29 5.46 8.35 2.18
N THR A 30 5.48 7.43 1.22
CA THR A 30 5.78 7.80 -0.16
C THR A 30 4.75 8.78 -0.70
N ILE A 31 3.47 8.52 -0.49
CA ILE A 31 2.42 9.39 -0.96
C ILE A 31 2.53 10.77 -0.30
N ASP A 32 2.78 10.79 1.00
CA ASP A 32 2.92 12.04 1.71
C ASP A 32 4.10 12.85 1.17
N GLN A 33 5.22 12.21 0.93
CA GLN A 33 6.41 12.89 0.43
C GLN A 33 6.19 13.44 -0.98
N VAL A 34 5.48 12.70 -1.82
CA VAL A 34 5.19 13.16 -3.16
C VAL A 34 4.37 14.44 -3.13
N HIS A 35 3.46 14.55 -2.17
CA HIS A 35 2.59 15.71 -2.10
C HIS A 35 3.20 16.88 -1.34
N ASN A 36 4.01 16.60 -0.34
CA ASN A 36 4.37 17.62 0.63
C ASN A 36 5.85 17.96 0.71
N ALA A 37 6.75 17.09 0.31
CA ALA A 37 8.17 17.36 0.46
C ALA A 37 8.62 18.34 -0.61
N THR A 38 9.29 19.40 -0.17
CA THR A 38 9.78 20.44 -1.07
C THR A 38 11.18 20.17 -1.56
N THR A 39 11.86 19.21 -0.96
CA THR A 39 13.24 18.92 -1.31
C THR A 39 13.37 17.88 -2.41
N ILE A 40 12.27 17.25 -2.80
CA ILE A 40 12.32 16.23 -3.83
C ILE A 40 12.35 16.89 -5.19
N VAL A 41 13.39 16.59 -5.96
CA VAL A 41 13.51 17.11 -7.30
C VAL A 41 12.96 16.06 -8.26
N ALA A 42 11.74 16.26 -8.69
CA ALA A 42 11.09 15.33 -9.58
C ALA A 42 10.03 16.06 -10.40
N THR A 43 9.77 15.57 -11.60
CA THR A 43 8.72 16.14 -12.43
C THR A 43 7.36 15.72 -11.91
N THR A 44 6.33 16.43 -12.34
CA THR A 44 4.96 16.06 -11.99
C THR A 44 4.65 14.64 -12.42
N GLN A 45 5.11 14.25 -13.58
CA GLN A 45 4.88 12.90 -14.08
C GLN A 45 5.54 11.86 -13.19
N GLN A 46 6.77 12.11 -12.77
CA GLN A 46 7.46 11.19 -11.87
C GLN A 46 6.77 11.08 -10.53
N LYS A 47 6.29 12.20 -10.02
CA LYS A 47 5.55 12.19 -8.75
C LYS A 47 4.24 11.40 -8.86
N THR A 48 3.52 11.59 -9.96
CA THR A 48 2.28 10.86 -10.17
C THR A 48 2.53 9.36 -10.29
N LEU A 49 3.60 8.97 -10.98
CA LEU A 49 3.93 7.55 -11.08
C LEU A 49 4.29 6.97 -9.73
N ALA A 50 5.05 7.69 -8.94
CA ALA A 50 5.42 7.21 -7.61
C ALA A 50 4.18 7.04 -6.72
N GLU A 51 3.27 7.99 -6.79
CA GLU A 51 2.02 7.86 -6.05
C GLU A 51 1.19 6.68 -6.54
N ALA A 52 1.10 6.50 -7.85
CA ALA A 52 0.32 5.41 -8.42
C ALA A 52 0.87 4.06 -8.00
N GLU A 53 2.20 3.91 -7.98
CA GLU A 53 2.80 2.67 -7.51
C GLU A 53 2.54 2.44 -6.04
N ALA A 54 2.68 3.48 -5.23
CA ALA A 54 2.44 3.37 -3.81
C ALA A 54 0.98 3.01 -3.53
N ARG A 55 0.06 3.63 -4.24
CA ARG A 55 -1.36 3.33 -4.06
C ARG A 55 -1.71 1.92 -4.53
N PHE A 56 -1.07 1.46 -5.60
CA PHE A 56 -1.28 0.09 -6.03
C PHE A 56 -0.83 -0.90 -4.94
N LEU A 57 0.35 -0.69 -4.40
CA LEU A 57 0.87 -1.58 -3.37
C LEU A 57 0.03 -1.51 -2.10
N ARG A 58 -0.44 -0.33 -1.75
CA ARG A 58 -1.30 -0.17 -0.57
C ARG A 58 -2.63 -0.88 -0.76
N GLY A 59 -3.22 -0.73 -1.93
CA GLY A 59 -4.46 -1.46 -2.24
C GLY A 59 -4.26 -2.96 -2.21
N TYR A 60 -3.13 -3.42 -2.74
CA TYR A 60 -2.79 -4.84 -2.70
C TYR A 60 -2.65 -5.34 -1.26
N ALA A 61 -1.95 -4.57 -0.43
CA ALA A 61 -1.78 -4.96 0.96
C ALA A 61 -3.12 -5.07 1.67
N TYR A 62 -3.98 -4.07 1.50
CA TYR A 62 -5.29 -4.11 2.15
C TYR A 62 -6.18 -5.21 1.60
N PHE A 63 -6.07 -5.52 0.32
CA PHE A 63 -6.82 -6.61 -0.25
C PHE A 63 -6.47 -7.92 0.46
N ASN A 64 -5.19 -8.16 0.67
CA ASN A 64 -4.78 -9.36 1.40
C ASN A 64 -5.19 -9.31 2.86
N MET A 65 -5.07 -8.15 3.50
CA MET A 65 -5.44 -8.04 4.90
C MET A 65 -6.93 -8.27 5.13
N VAL A 66 -7.78 -7.72 4.27
CA VAL A 66 -9.22 -7.91 4.47
C VAL A 66 -9.62 -9.36 4.23
N ARG A 67 -8.92 -10.04 3.35
CA ARG A 67 -9.20 -11.46 3.10
C ARG A 67 -8.78 -12.33 4.27
N PHE A 68 -7.71 -11.94 4.97
CA PHE A 68 -7.24 -12.73 6.08
C PHE A 68 -7.95 -12.39 7.38
N TRP A 69 -8.18 -11.14 7.64
CA TRP A 69 -8.66 -10.72 8.97
C TRP A 69 -10.04 -10.08 8.96
N GLY A 70 -10.55 -9.73 7.81
CA GLY A 70 -11.87 -9.15 7.67
C GLY A 70 -11.95 -7.69 8.07
N ARG A 71 -11.59 -7.39 9.29
CA ARG A 71 -11.59 -6.00 9.77
C ARG A 71 -10.19 -5.60 10.14
N VAL A 72 -9.73 -4.51 9.58
CA VAL A 72 -8.40 -3.99 9.88
C VAL A 72 -8.49 -2.48 9.96
N PRO A 73 -7.56 -1.83 10.67
CA PRO A 73 -7.54 -0.37 10.68
C PRO A 73 -7.17 0.18 9.31
N LEU A 74 -7.91 1.16 8.84
CA LEU A 74 -7.54 1.87 7.63
C LEU A 74 -6.61 3.02 7.98
N VAL A 75 -5.41 2.99 7.45
CA VAL A 75 -4.40 3.99 7.72
C VAL A 75 -4.00 4.59 6.40
N ASP A 76 -4.38 5.84 6.18
CA ASP A 76 -4.11 6.50 4.90
C ASP A 76 -3.08 7.63 5.02
N LYS A 77 -2.47 7.76 6.18
CA LYS A 77 -1.46 8.79 6.42
C LYS A 77 -0.30 8.18 7.17
N PRO A 78 0.88 8.78 7.07
CA PRO A 78 1.99 8.30 7.86
C PRO A 78 1.63 8.38 9.34
N VAL A 79 1.80 7.27 10.04
CA VAL A 79 1.59 7.25 11.48
C VAL A 79 2.83 6.67 12.09
N THR A 80 3.12 7.19 13.26
CA THR A 80 4.20 6.61 14.01
C THR A 80 3.61 5.50 14.81
N VAL A 81 4.39 4.60 14.92
CA VAL A 81 4.17 3.63 15.77
C VAL A 81 2.88 3.16 16.12
N SER A 82 2.41 3.07 16.53
CA SER A 82 1.46 2.39 17.09
C SER A 82 0.16 2.73 16.63
N GLY A 83 -0.21 3.32 15.72
CA GLY A 83 -1.54 3.49 15.29
C GLY A 83 -2.56 2.67 16.05
N SER A 84 -2.18 2.28 17.23
CA SER A 84 -2.96 1.34 17.98
C SER A 84 -4.33 1.84 18.34
N ASN A 85 -4.54 3.14 18.26
CA ASN A 85 -5.83 3.69 18.60
C ASN A 85 -6.76 3.84 17.41
N ILE A 86 -6.35 3.40 16.24
CA ILE A 86 -7.18 3.52 15.06
C ILE A 86 -8.21 2.39 15.09
N PRO A 87 -9.50 2.73 15.04
CA PRO A 87 -10.51 1.68 15.05
C PRO A 87 -10.49 0.86 13.78
N GLN A 88 -10.91 -0.37 13.89
CA GLN A 88 -11.00 -1.23 12.73
C GLN A 88 -12.14 -0.80 11.84
N SER A 89 -11.90 -0.87 10.54
CA SER A 89 -12.92 -0.53 9.56
C SER A 89 -13.67 -1.78 9.11
N THR A 90 -14.86 -1.57 8.59
CA THR A 90 -15.65 -2.70 8.06
C THR A 90 -15.05 -3.16 6.74
N PRO A 91 -15.32 -4.40 6.33
CA PRO A 91 -14.87 -4.84 5.02
C PRO A 91 -15.35 -3.94 3.88
N ALA A 92 -16.57 -3.44 3.96
CA ALA A 92 -17.08 -2.54 2.92
C ALA A 92 -16.25 -1.28 2.81
N GLN A 93 -15.85 -0.71 3.93
CA GLN A 93 -15.00 0.47 3.94
C GLN A 93 -13.63 0.16 3.38
N ILE A 94 -13.09 -1.00 3.72
CA ILE A 94 -11.78 -1.42 3.24
C ILE A 94 -11.81 -1.64 1.74
N TYR A 95 -12.85 -2.30 1.21
CA TYR A 95 -12.94 -2.53 -0.22
C TYR A 95 -13.11 -1.22 -0.99
N ALA A 96 -13.85 -0.26 -0.44
CA ALA A 96 -13.95 1.05 -1.07
C ALA A 96 -12.58 1.74 -1.14
N PHE A 97 -11.79 1.62 -0.10
CA PHE A 97 -10.46 2.18 -0.07
C PHE A 97 -9.54 1.49 -1.10
N ILE A 98 -9.63 0.18 -1.19
CA ILE A 98 -8.88 -0.60 -2.17
C ILE A 98 -9.24 -0.16 -3.58
N GLU A 99 -10.53 -0.01 -3.85
CA GLU A 99 -10.97 0.40 -5.19
C GLU A 99 -10.43 1.77 -5.55
N ALA A 100 -10.44 2.70 -4.61
CA ALA A 100 -9.91 4.02 -4.87
C ALA A 100 -8.43 3.96 -5.22
N ASP A 101 -7.67 3.18 -4.48
CA ASP A 101 -6.25 3.03 -4.75
C ASP A 101 -5.97 2.38 -6.10
N LEU A 102 -6.70 1.31 -6.40
CA LEU A 102 -6.48 0.60 -7.65
C LEU A 102 -6.96 1.41 -8.85
N ASN A 103 -8.02 2.17 -8.70
CA ASN A 103 -8.49 3.04 -9.78
C ASN A 103 -7.49 4.15 -10.06
N PHE A 104 -6.90 4.74 -9.04
CA PHE A 104 -5.86 5.73 -9.25
C PHE A 104 -4.66 5.12 -9.97
N ALA A 105 -4.27 3.93 -9.54
CA ALA A 105 -3.14 3.25 -10.16
C ALA A 105 -3.45 2.92 -11.63
N ALA A 106 -4.65 2.42 -11.91
CA ALA A 106 -5.02 2.07 -13.27
C ALA A 106 -5.04 3.28 -14.18
N ALA A 107 -5.43 4.43 -13.65
CA ALA A 107 -5.50 5.64 -14.45
C ALA A 107 -4.12 6.26 -14.71
N ASN A 108 -3.15 5.98 -13.87
CA ASN A 108 -1.88 6.70 -13.90
C ASN A 108 -0.66 5.85 -14.19
N LEU A 109 -0.75 4.53 -14.10
CA LEU A 109 0.36 3.67 -14.46
C LEU A 109 0.30 3.38 -15.95
N PRO A 110 1.42 3.51 -16.66
CA PRO A 110 1.40 3.26 -18.09
C PRO A 110 1.34 1.77 -18.39
N LEU A 111 0.75 1.45 -19.55
CA LEU A 111 0.76 0.07 -20.01
C LEU A 111 2.16 -0.37 -20.37
N ASN A 112 2.93 0.52 -20.96
CA ASN A 112 4.32 0.24 -21.31
C ASN A 112 5.18 1.32 -20.72
N TRP A 113 6.29 0.93 -20.14
CA TRP A 113 7.19 1.88 -19.53
C TRP A 113 8.12 2.45 -20.58
N ASP A 114 8.17 3.77 -20.66
CA ASP A 114 9.15 4.46 -21.46
C ASP A 114 10.51 4.33 -20.77
N LYS A 115 11.56 4.29 -21.56
CA LYS A 115 12.91 4.19 -21.01
C LYS A 115 13.24 5.35 -20.08
N SER A 116 12.72 6.53 -20.38
CA SER A 116 12.98 7.68 -19.53
C SER A 116 12.37 7.52 -18.16
N LEU A 117 11.36 6.67 -18.01
CA LEU A 117 10.71 6.43 -16.74
C LEU A 117 11.34 5.27 -15.99
N LEU A 118 12.12 4.44 -16.67
CA LEU A 118 12.74 3.28 -16.03
C LEU A 118 13.72 3.68 -14.93
N ALA A 119 14.27 4.88 -15.03
CA ALA A 119 15.19 5.34 -14.03
C ALA A 119 14.50 5.55 -12.68
N VAL A 120 13.18 5.72 -12.71
CA VAL A 120 12.43 6.04 -11.52
C VAL A 120 11.68 4.85 -10.98
N GLN A 121 11.27 3.94 -11.84
CA GLN A 121 10.41 2.89 -11.40
C GLN A 121 11.18 1.78 -10.72
N PRO A 122 10.59 1.14 -9.75
CA PRO A 122 11.22 0.01 -9.10
C PRO A 122 11.37 -1.16 -10.05
N ARG A 123 12.46 -1.84 -9.91
CA ARG A 123 12.71 -3.01 -10.72
C ARG A 123 11.68 -4.08 -10.52
N VAL A 124 11.05 -4.08 -9.38
CA VAL A 124 10.08 -5.11 -9.08
C VAL A 124 8.93 -5.11 -10.08
N LEU A 125 8.61 -3.95 -10.63
CA LEU A 125 7.57 -3.90 -11.64
C LEU A 125 7.99 -4.55 -12.94
N LEU A 126 9.26 -4.60 -13.19
CA LEU A 126 9.78 -5.22 -14.41
C LEU A 126 9.93 -6.72 -14.26
N THR A 127 10.15 -7.16 -13.05
CA THR A 127 10.41 -8.58 -12.82
C THR A 127 9.27 -9.25 -12.09
N GLY A 128 8.21 -8.56 -11.89
CA GLY A 128 7.10 -9.07 -11.12
C GLY A 128 6.23 -10.07 -11.86
N TYR A 129 6.75 -10.67 -12.87
CA TYR A 129 5.98 -11.64 -13.62
C TYR A 129 6.85 -12.75 -14.11
#